data_305d009158d896c2d083e731b3c91f6b
#
_entry.id   305d009158d896c2d083e731b3c91f6b
#
_cell.length_a   1.000
_cell.length_b   1.000
_cell.length_c   1.000
_cell.angle_alpha   90.00
_cell.angle_beta   90.00
_cell.angle_gamma   90.00
#
_symmetry.space_group_name_H-M   'P 1'
#
loop_
_entity.id
_entity.type
_entity.pdbx_description
1 polymer ?
#
loop_
_entity_poly.entity_id
_entity_poly.type
_entity_poly.pdbx_seq_one_letter_code
_entity_poly.pdbx_strand_id
1 'polypeptide(L)'
;MTTHEFEIRDEITLAATPEQVWDAIATGPGLDSWFMGHSEIEPGEGGTNRLEMPGYAQESTITAWEPGRRLAFRGDSPDGTFVAFEFLIEGREGGSSVLRAVHNGLLGDDWEAQYDGLKEGDPMHLRKLATYLAHFPGRTSKFNLFLPGPAVADDAKVWSTFADALSVREITAGARVRLDVPGLPETGGVIDFLSAPHVVGVHTPNGILMLLKGYMHLLFVEYHGFSDDEDAKETETAYQSWLGTAFA
;
A
#
# COMPACT_ATOMS: atom_id res chain seq x y z
N MET A 1 -12.75 21.59 19.16
CA MET A 1 -12.51 20.52 18.18
C MET A 1 -13.66 19.54 18.28
N THR A 2 -14.39 19.31 17.19
CA THR A 2 -15.44 18.28 17.16
C THR A 2 -14.80 17.01 16.62
N THR A 3 -14.89 15.93 17.40
CA THR A 3 -14.34 14.63 16.96
C THR A 3 -15.47 13.77 16.37
N HIS A 4 -15.14 12.97 15.37
CA HIS A 4 -16.03 12.07 14.67
C HIS A 4 -15.52 10.64 14.74
N GLU A 5 -16.36 9.73 15.25
CA GLU A 5 -16.05 8.30 15.26
C GLU A 5 -16.16 7.73 13.86
N PHE A 6 -15.25 6.82 13.51
CA PHE A 6 -15.34 6.05 12.28
C PHE A 6 -14.98 4.58 12.53
N GLU A 7 -15.49 3.73 11.65
CA GLU A 7 -15.11 2.33 11.57
C GLU A 7 -15.23 1.87 10.11
N ILE A 8 -14.15 1.27 9.59
CA ILE A 8 -14.06 0.64 8.28
C ILE A 8 -13.77 -0.84 8.51
N ARG A 9 -14.49 -1.71 7.84
CA ARG A 9 -14.30 -3.17 7.91
C ARG A 9 -14.10 -3.71 6.52
N ASP A 10 -12.99 -4.41 6.33
CA ASP A 10 -12.65 -5.07 5.09
C ASP A 10 -12.33 -6.54 5.32
N GLU A 11 -12.57 -7.35 4.31
CA GLU A 11 -12.24 -8.77 4.31
C GLU A 11 -11.65 -9.17 2.96
N ILE A 12 -10.57 -9.93 2.98
CA ILE A 12 -9.93 -10.45 1.77
C ILE A 12 -9.51 -11.91 1.95
N THR A 13 -9.70 -12.71 0.91
CA THR A 13 -9.13 -14.06 0.83
C THR A 13 -7.74 -13.99 0.21
N LEU A 14 -6.75 -14.58 0.89
CA LEU A 14 -5.34 -14.58 0.51
C LEU A 14 -4.91 -16.01 0.16
N ALA A 15 -4.17 -16.16 -0.94
CA ALA A 15 -3.55 -17.43 -1.34
C ALA A 15 -2.24 -17.66 -0.54
N ALA A 16 -2.34 -17.62 0.79
CA ALA A 16 -1.22 -17.71 1.72
C ALA A 16 -1.66 -18.34 3.03
N THR A 17 -0.75 -19.03 3.71
CA THR A 17 -1.02 -19.61 5.04
C THR A 17 -1.11 -18.51 6.11
N PRO A 18 -1.73 -18.79 7.28
CA PRO A 18 -1.76 -17.85 8.39
C PRO A 18 -0.39 -17.33 8.81
N GLU A 19 0.64 -18.18 8.75
CA GLU A 19 2.04 -17.82 9.09
C GLU A 19 2.60 -16.82 8.06
N GLN A 20 2.38 -17.05 6.77
CA GLN A 20 2.81 -16.13 5.71
C GLN A 20 2.10 -14.76 5.82
N VAL A 21 0.81 -14.77 6.13
CA VAL A 21 0.05 -13.52 6.37
C VAL A 21 0.58 -12.82 7.60
N TRP A 22 0.84 -13.56 8.68
CA TRP A 22 1.43 -13.01 9.91
C TRP A 22 2.77 -12.35 9.66
N ASP A 23 3.69 -13.02 8.98
CA ASP A 23 5.01 -12.48 8.66
C ASP A 23 4.91 -11.19 7.83
N ALA A 24 3.92 -11.11 6.94
CA ALA A 24 3.68 -9.93 6.12
C ALA A 24 3.14 -8.72 6.90
N ILE A 25 2.34 -8.92 7.95
CA ILE A 25 1.69 -7.82 8.68
C ILE A 25 2.35 -7.51 10.04
N ALA A 26 3.13 -8.43 10.60
CA ALA A 26 3.65 -8.35 11.96
C ALA A 26 5.18 -8.16 12.02
N THR A 27 5.83 -7.91 10.90
CA THR A 27 7.26 -7.62 10.85
C THR A 27 7.54 -6.37 10.02
N GLY A 28 8.55 -5.59 10.38
CA GLY A 28 8.96 -4.41 9.59
C GLY A 28 9.27 -4.77 8.13
N PRO A 29 10.19 -5.73 7.85
CA PRO A 29 10.46 -6.16 6.47
C PRO A 29 9.24 -6.73 5.74
N GLY A 30 8.29 -7.36 6.46
CA GLY A 30 7.02 -7.82 5.90
C GLY A 30 6.17 -6.64 5.43
N LEU A 31 5.95 -5.66 6.30
CA LEU A 31 5.20 -4.43 5.96
C LEU A 31 5.87 -3.66 4.83
N ASP A 32 7.17 -3.47 4.87
CA ASP A 32 7.93 -2.77 3.81
C ASP A 32 7.78 -3.44 2.43
N SER A 33 7.36 -4.70 2.40
CA SER A 33 7.18 -5.44 1.15
C SER A 33 5.86 -5.17 0.44
N TRP A 34 4.89 -4.52 1.11
CA TRP A 34 3.59 -4.23 0.50
C TRP A 34 2.91 -2.96 1.04
N PHE A 35 3.22 -2.51 2.25
CA PHE A 35 2.63 -1.29 2.81
C PHE A 35 3.47 -0.07 2.40
N MET A 36 2.94 1.13 2.60
CA MET A 36 3.65 2.36 2.30
C MET A 36 4.74 2.67 3.34
N GLY A 37 5.80 3.34 2.91
CA GLY A 37 6.86 3.82 3.80
C GLY A 37 7.72 2.72 4.42
N HIS A 38 8.42 3.07 5.48
CA HIS A 38 9.27 2.16 6.25
C HIS A 38 8.65 1.87 7.62
N SER A 39 8.64 0.61 8.00
CA SER A 39 7.99 0.14 9.22
C SER A 39 8.99 -0.52 10.17
N GLU A 40 8.94 -0.14 11.43
CA GLU A 40 9.66 -0.81 12.52
C GLU A 40 8.64 -1.37 13.52
N ILE A 41 8.75 -2.66 13.84
CA ILE A 41 7.88 -3.33 14.80
C ILE A 41 8.72 -3.88 15.94
N GLU A 42 8.39 -3.49 17.17
CA GLU A 42 8.85 -4.13 18.39
C GLU A 42 7.81 -5.18 18.81
N PRO A 43 8.14 -6.49 18.67
CA PRO A 43 7.16 -7.56 18.83
C PRO A 43 6.60 -7.67 20.25
N GLY A 44 5.30 -7.94 20.36
CA GLY A 44 4.61 -8.21 21.63
C GLY A 44 3.58 -7.17 22.00
N GLU A 45 2.65 -7.55 22.86
CA GLU A 45 1.68 -6.62 23.46
C GLU A 45 2.42 -5.57 24.30
N GLY A 46 2.11 -4.29 24.10
CA GLY A 46 2.82 -3.16 24.67
C GLY A 46 4.06 -2.71 23.88
N GLY A 47 4.48 -3.45 22.85
CA GLY A 47 5.50 -3.04 21.90
C GLY A 47 5.02 -1.92 20.99
N THR A 48 5.89 -1.46 20.10
CA THR A 48 5.62 -0.33 19.19
C THR A 48 5.52 -0.78 17.75
N ASN A 49 4.69 -0.10 16.97
CA ASN A 49 4.67 -0.11 15.52
C ASN A 49 4.88 1.32 15.03
N ARG A 50 6.03 1.57 14.37
CA ARG A 50 6.41 2.86 13.85
C ARG A 50 6.41 2.84 12.33
N LEU A 51 5.68 3.75 11.72
CA LEU A 51 5.63 3.98 10.28
C LEU A 51 6.28 5.31 9.96
N GLU A 52 7.20 5.31 9.00
CA GLU A 52 7.86 6.51 8.49
C GLU A 52 7.67 6.66 6.98
N MET A 53 7.28 7.86 6.56
CA MET A 53 7.17 8.28 5.16
C MET A 53 7.76 9.70 5.00
N PRO A 54 8.07 10.17 3.79
CA PRO A 54 8.50 11.53 3.57
C PRO A 54 7.53 12.57 4.18
N GLY A 55 7.98 13.27 5.22
CA GLY A 55 7.18 14.29 5.91
C GLY A 55 6.12 13.76 6.89
N TYR A 56 6.06 12.47 7.15
CA TYR A 56 5.11 11.86 8.08
C TYR A 56 5.76 10.72 8.89
N ALA A 57 5.51 10.71 10.19
CA ALA A 57 5.86 9.59 11.05
C ALA A 57 4.73 9.35 12.05
N GLN A 58 4.38 8.10 12.26
CA GLN A 58 3.37 7.68 13.24
C GLN A 58 3.92 6.55 14.08
N GLU A 59 3.72 6.65 15.40
CA GLU A 59 4.00 5.59 16.35
C GLU A 59 2.69 5.10 16.96
N SER A 60 2.55 3.79 17.08
CA SER A 60 1.37 3.13 17.64
C SER A 60 1.80 2.08 18.64
N THR A 61 1.03 1.89 19.69
CA THR A 61 1.23 0.81 20.66
C THR A 61 0.52 -0.45 20.20
N ILE A 62 1.20 -1.59 20.25
CA ILE A 62 0.60 -2.90 19.96
C ILE A 62 -0.32 -3.28 21.13
N THR A 63 -1.61 -3.43 20.85
CA THR A 63 -2.65 -3.74 21.85
C THR A 63 -3.08 -5.20 21.85
N ALA A 64 -2.74 -5.96 20.80
CA ALA A 64 -2.87 -7.41 20.75
C ALA A 64 -1.78 -8.02 19.87
N TRP A 65 -1.20 -9.14 20.35
CA TRP A 65 -0.15 -9.88 19.65
C TRP A 65 -0.37 -11.38 19.79
N GLU A 66 -1.12 -11.97 18.86
CA GLU A 66 -1.40 -13.41 18.83
C GLU A 66 -0.85 -13.98 17.49
N PRO A 67 0.37 -14.52 17.46
CA PRO A 67 1.03 -14.97 16.22
C PRO A 67 0.15 -15.87 15.38
N GLY A 68 0.05 -15.56 14.08
CA GLY A 68 -0.76 -16.28 13.09
C GLY A 68 -2.26 -16.07 13.23
N ARG A 69 -2.73 -15.23 14.15
CA ARG A 69 -4.17 -15.09 14.44
C ARG A 69 -4.66 -13.65 14.55
N ARG A 70 -4.02 -12.83 15.40
CA ARG A 70 -4.51 -11.47 15.71
C ARG A 70 -3.38 -10.50 15.97
N LEU A 71 -3.42 -9.38 15.29
CA LEU A 71 -2.57 -8.22 15.53
C LEU A 71 -3.46 -7.00 15.69
N ALA A 72 -3.26 -6.20 16.73
CA ALA A 72 -3.92 -4.92 16.86
C ALA A 72 -2.95 -3.87 17.39
N PHE A 73 -3.12 -2.64 16.93
CA PHE A 73 -2.32 -1.50 17.40
C PHE A 73 -3.16 -0.22 17.36
N ARG A 74 -2.75 0.75 18.19
CA ARG A 74 -3.42 2.03 18.37
C ARG A 74 -2.40 3.16 18.46
N GLY A 75 -2.60 4.19 17.67
CA GLY A 75 -1.86 5.45 17.70
C GLY A 75 -2.75 6.58 18.23
N ASP A 76 -2.34 7.20 19.33
CA ASP A 76 -3.03 8.32 19.95
C ASP A 76 -2.32 9.63 19.57
N SER A 77 -3.09 10.68 19.28
CA SER A 77 -2.60 12.01 18.97
C SER A 77 -2.78 12.96 20.19
N PRO A 78 -1.93 14.00 20.33
CA PRO A 78 -2.01 14.94 21.44
C PRO A 78 -3.32 15.73 21.56
N ASP A 79 -4.07 15.83 20.44
CA ASP A 79 -5.36 16.53 20.36
C ASP A 79 -6.55 15.65 20.80
N GLY A 80 -6.29 14.39 21.19
CA GLY A 80 -7.28 13.41 21.62
C GLY A 80 -7.89 12.59 20.47
N THR A 81 -7.47 12.80 19.23
CA THR A 81 -7.79 11.89 18.13
C THR A 81 -6.97 10.61 18.23
N PHE A 82 -7.44 9.53 17.62
CA PHE A 82 -6.69 8.28 17.55
C PHE A 82 -7.09 7.49 16.31
N VAL A 83 -6.21 6.60 15.91
CA VAL A 83 -6.48 5.55 14.92
C VAL A 83 -6.09 4.19 15.51
N ALA A 84 -6.88 3.18 15.22
CA ALA A 84 -6.61 1.81 15.65
C ALA A 84 -6.89 0.83 14.54
N PHE A 85 -5.99 -0.16 14.40
CA PHE A 85 -6.13 -1.26 13.46
C PHE A 85 -6.21 -2.58 14.20
N GLU A 86 -7.05 -3.47 13.70
CA GLU A 86 -7.09 -4.86 14.11
C GLU A 86 -7.12 -5.75 12.88
N PHE A 87 -6.20 -6.72 12.83
CA PHE A 87 -6.13 -7.77 11.83
C PHE A 87 -6.46 -9.11 12.47
N LEU A 88 -7.42 -9.83 11.88
CA LEU A 88 -7.79 -11.19 12.28
C LEU A 88 -7.52 -12.12 11.10
N ILE A 89 -6.71 -13.16 11.35
CA ILE A 89 -6.32 -14.16 10.36
C ILE A 89 -7.09 -15.45 10.66
N GLU A 90 -7.77 -16.00 9.66
CA GLU A 90 -8.44 -17.27 9.74
C GLU A 90 -7.95 -18.20 8.63
N GLY A 91 -7.26 -19.28 9.01
CA GLY A 91 -6.79 -20.28 8.05
C GLY A 91 -7.98 -21.03 7.40
N ARG A 92 -7.80 -21.37 6.13
CA ARG A 92 -8.74 -22.16 5.34
C ARG A 92 -8.06 -23.40 4.78
N GLU A 93 -8.85 -24.38 4.36
CA GLU A 93 -8.33 -25.55 3.67
C GLU A 93 -7.58 -25.14 2.38
N GLY A 94 -6.58 -25.93 2.00
CA GLY A 94 -5.78 -25.68 0.80
C GLY A 94 -4.69 -24.64 0.94
N GLY A 95 -4.32 -24.23 2.19
CA GLY A 95 -3.21 -23.30 2.44
C GLY A 95 -3.55 -21.85 2.12
N SER A 96 -4.82 -21.47 2.19
CA SER A 96 -5.29 -20.10 2.07
C SER A 96 -5.74 -19.54 3.41
N SER A 97 -5.92 -18.23 3.48
CA SER A 97 -6.40 -17.53 4.67
C SER A 97 -7.45 -16.47 4.32
N VAL A 98 -8.29 -16.16 5.28
CA VAL A 98 -9.11 -14.94 5.27
C VAL A 98 -8.49 -13.95 6.25
N LEU A 99 -8.21 -12.75 5.78
CA LEU A 99 -7.80 -11.62 6.60
C LEU A 99 -8.97 -10.66 6.73
N ARG A 100 -9.37 -10.36 7.98
CA ARG A 100 -10.29 -9.28 8.29
C ARG A 100 -9.50 -8.13 8.89
N ALA A 101 -9.72 -6.94 8.36
CA ALA A 101 -9.14 -5.70 8.84
C ALA A 101 -10.25 -4.81 9.40
N VAL A 102 -10.04 -4.28 10.60
CA VAL A 102 -10.90 -3.27 11.19
C VAL A 102 -10.04 -2.04 11.47
N HIS A 103 -10.40 -0.93 10.84
CA HIS A 103 -9.77 0.36 11.05
C HIS A 103 -10.80 1.28 11.69
N ASN A 104 -10.52 1.76 12.89
CA ASN A 104 -11.45 2.62 13.62
C ASN A 104 -10.71 3.73 14.35
N GLY A 105 -11.45 4.74 14.81
CA GLY A 105 -10.85 5.82 15.55
C GLY A 105 -11.74 7.04 15.74
N LEU A 106 -11.09 8.12 16.14
CA LEU A 106 -11.65 9.47 16.25
C LEU A 106 -10.88 10.39 15.31
N LEU A 107 -11.56 10.95 14.30
CA LEU A 107 -11.03 11.98 13.41
C LEU A 107 -11.40 13.37 13.95
N GLY A 108 -10.54 14.35 13.66
CA GLY A 108 -10.75 15.76 14.05
C GLY A 108 -11.46 16.59 12.98
N ASP A 109 -11.06 17.85 12.90
CA ASP A 109 -11.52 18.74 11.83
C ASP A 109 -11.09 18.14 10.46
N ASP A 110 -11.87 18.39 9.38
CA ASP A 110 -11.71 17.77 8.05
C ASP A 110 -11.93 16.24 8.00
N TRP A 111 -12.66 15.70 8.97
CA TRP A 111 -12.91 14.26 9.11
C TRP A 111 -13.52 13.61 7.84
N GLU A 112 -14.36 14.31 7.09
CA GLU A 112 -15.00 13.78 5.89
C GLU A 112 -13.98 13.40 4.83
N ALA A 113 -13.04 14.31 4.54
CA ALA A 113 -11.99 14.07 3.55
C ALA A 113 -10.99 12.98 4.03
N GLN A 114 -10.70 12.95 5.33
CA GLN A 114 -9.86 11.87 5.91
C GLN A 114 -10.58 10.53 5.79
N TYR A 115 -11.84 10.44 6.17
CA TYR A 115 -12.64 9.22 6.08
C TYR A 115 -12.76 8.69 4.65
N ASP A 116 -13.01 9.57 3.68
CA ASP A 116 -13.07 9.18 2.27
C ASP A 116 -11.72 8.61 1.79
N GLY A 117 -10.62 9.24 2.20
CA GLY A 117 -9.27 8.73 1.90
C GLY A 117 -8.99 7.35 2.50
N LEU A 118 -9.40 7.11 3.74
CA LEU A 118 -9.25 5.81 4.41
C LEU A 118 -10.12 4.74 3.73
N LYS A 119 -11.36 5.06 3.40
CA LYS A 119 -12.29 4.15 2.74
C LYS A 119 -11.83 3.70 1.35
N GLU A 120 -11.09 4.53 0.64
CA GLU A 120 -10.46 4.17 -0.64
C GLU A 120 -9.11 3.46 -0.43
N GLY A 121 -8.32 3.89 0.56
CA GLY A 121 -6.98 3.41 0.82
C GLY A 121 -6.94 2.00 1.42
N ASP A 122 -7.76 1.70 2.41
CA ASP A 122 -7.71 0.42 3.13
C ASP A 122 -7.92 -0.80 2.20
N PRO A 123 -8.97 -0.84 1.34
CA PRO A 123 -9.12 -1.94 0.38
C PRO A 123 -7.97 -2.02 -0.64
N MET A 124 -7.40 -0.88 -1.05
CA MET A 124 -6.25 -0.83 -1.95
C MET A 124 -5.04 -1.52 -1.31
N HIS A 125 -4.74 -1.19 -0.05
CA HIS A 125 -3.62 -1.81 0.66
C HIS A 125 -3.82 -3.32 0.83
N LEU A 126 -5.03 -3.79 1.14
CA LEU A 126 -5.31 -5.23 1.21
C LEU A 126 -5.12 -5.94 -0.13
N ARG A 127 -5.47 -5.30 -1.25
CA ARG A 127 -5.20 -5.85 -2.59
C ARG A 127 -3.72 -5.89 -2.90
N LYS A 128 -2.95 -4.88 -2.49
CA LYS A 128 -1.49 -4.87 -2.61
C LYS A 128 -0.85 -5.98 -1.77
N LEU A 129 -1.34 -6.24 -0.55
CA LEU A 129 -0.94 -7.40 0.25
C LEU A 129 -1.24 -8.73 -0.48
N ALA A 130 -2.41 -8.86 -1.11
CA ALA A 130 -2.75 -10.05 -1.88
C ALA A 130 -1.80 -10.26 -3.07
N THR A 131 -1.45 -9.20 -3.80
CA THR A 131 -0.45 -9.22 -4.87
C THR A 131 0.92 -9.67 -4.34
N TYR A 132 1.37 -9.10 -3.22
CA TYR A 132 2.64 -9.49 -2.59
C TYR A 132 2.67 -10.98 -2.26
N LEU A 133 1.68 -11.47 -1.53
CA LEU A 133 1.63 -12.87 -1.10
C LEU A 133 1.48 -13.85 -2.26
N ALA A 134 0.83 -13.44 -3.36
CA ALA A 134 0.65 -14.30 -4.53
C ALA A 134 1.92 -14.40 -5.41
N HIS A 135 2.67 -13.30 -5.55
CA HIS A 135 3.77 -13.22 -6.53
C HIS A 135 5.17 -13.22 -5.91
N PHE A 136 5.29 -12.85 -4.63
CA PHE A 136 6.57 -12.75 -3.91
C PHE A 136 6.57 -13.51 -2.57
N PRO A 137 5.97 -14.72 -2.48
CA PRO A 137 5.85 -15.43 -1.19
C PRO A 137 7.21 -15.72 -0.57
N GLY A 138 7.37 -15.38 0.72
CA GLY A 138 8.60 -15.60 1.46
C GLY A 138 9.80 -14.73 1.06
N ARG A 139 9.59 -13.74 0.21
CA ARG A 139 10.59 -12.71 -0.14
C ARG A 139 10.25 -11.42 0.57
N THR A 140 11.26 -10.67 0.98
CA THR A 140 11.10 -9.28 1.44
C THR A 140 11.59 -8.33 0.36
N SER A 141 10.97 -7.16 0.26
CA SER A 141 11.46 -6.12 -0.64
C SER A 141 12.89 -5.69 -0.26
N LYS A 142 13.69 -5.41 -1.26
CA LYS A 142 15.05 -4.86 -1.09
C LYS A 142 14.99 -3.36 -0.81
N PHE A 143 13.99 -2.72 -1.35
CA PHE A 143 13.65 -1.32 -1.10
C PHE A 143 12.18 -1.09 -1.42
N ASN A 144 11.62 -0.05 -0.82
CA ASN A 144 10.33 0.49 -1.20
C ASN A 144 10.45 2.00 -1.46
N LEU A 145 9.64 2.49 -2.37
CA LEU A 145 9.58 3.89 -2.75
C LEU A 145 8.14 4.37 -2.57
N PHE A 146 7.99 5.55 -1.98
CA PHE A 146 6.74 6.29 -1.90
C PHE A 146 7.00 7.70 -2.41
N LEU A 147 6.71 7.94 -3.69
CA LEU A 147 7.14 9.13 -4.42
C LEU A 147 5.95 10.06 -4.68
N PRO A 148 5.89 11.24 -4.03
CA PRO A 148 4.87 12.22 -4.33
C PRO A 148 5.13 12.89 -5.68
N GLY A 149 4.05 13.09 -6.44
CA GLY A 149 4.01 13.82 -7.69
C GLY A 149 3.22 15.12 -7.60
N PRO A 150 2.92 15.76 -8.73
CA PRO A 150 2.11 16.96 -8.76
C PRO A 150 0.65 16.70 -8.39
N ALA A 151 -0.06 17.75 -8.00
CA ALA A 151 -1.51 17.72 -7.87
C ALA A 151 -2.16 17.90 -9.24
N VAL A 152 -3.01 16.96 -9.65
CA VAL A 152 -3.70 16.97 -10.96
C VAL A 152 -5.20 16.72 -10.74
N ALA A 153 -6.02 17.77 -10.96
CA ALA A 153 -7.46 17.66 -10.75
C ALA A 153 -8.20 16.89 -11.87
N ASP A 154 -7.65 16.87 -13.08
CA ASP A 154 -8.25 16.23 -14.25
C ASP A 154 -8.06 14.70 -14.22
N ASP A 155 -9.10 13.98 -13.81
CA ASP A 155 -9.10 12.51 -13.73
C ASP A 155 -8.90 11.84 -15.09
N ALA A 156 -9.44 12.41 -16.15
CA ALA A 156 -9.27 11.83 -17.49
C ALA A 156 -7.83 11.95 -17.98
N LYS A 157 -7.17 13.09 -17.71
CA LYS A 157 -5.73 13.28 -17.99
C LYS A 157 -4.91 12.28 -17.17
N VAL A 158 -5.20 12.12 -15.88
CA VAL A 158 -4.46 11.15 -15.01
C VAL A 158 -4.60 9.74 -15.55
N TRP A 159 -5.84 9.31 -15.81
CA TRP A 159 -6.09 7.94 -16.26
C TRP A 159 -5.49 7.62 -17.62
N SER A 160 -5.55 8.57 -18.56
CA SER A 160 -4.89 8.40 -19.87
C SER A 160 -3.38 8.35 -19.75
N THR A 161 -2.77 9.18 -18.87
CA THR A 161 -1.32 9.15 -18.64
C THR A 161 -0.87 7.82 -18.00
N PHE A 162 -1.67 7.26 -17.09
CA PHE A 162 -1.41 5.91 -16.55
C PHE A 162 -1.50 4.84 -17.64
N ALA A 163 -2.50 4.91 -18.53
CA ALA A 163 -2.62 3.98 -19.65
C ALA A 163 -1.42 4.05 -20.59
N ASP A 164 -0.93 5.26 -20.90
CA ASP A 164 0.26 5.48 -21.73
C ASP A 164 1.51 4.88 -21.08
N ALA A 165 1.72 5.12 -19.77
CA ALA A 165 2.85 4.58 -19.00
C ALA A 165 2.84 3.04 -18.96
N LEU A 166 1.66 2.44 -18.99
CA LEU A 166 1.45 0.99 -19.02
C LEU A 166 1.42 0.41 -20.43
N SER A 167 1.55 1.24 -21.46
CA SER A 167 1.47 0.87 -22.88
C SER A 167 0.17 0.12 -23.24
N VAL A 168 -0.96 0.54 -22.68
CA VAL A 168 -2.28 -0.04 -22.95
C VAL A 168 -3.26 1.01 -23.47
N ARG A 169 -4.28 0.58 -24.22
CA ARG A 169 -5.37 1.47 -24.64
C ARG A 169 -6.42 1.67 -23.56
N GLU A 170 -6.61 0.65 -22.75
CA GLU A 170 -7.58 0.61 -21.66
C GLU A 170 -6.97 -0.14 -20.47
N ILE A 171 -7.10 0.44 -19.29
CA ILE A 171 -6.62 -0.18 -18.05
C ILE A 171 -7.69 -1.16 -17.57
N THR A 172 -7.37 -2.46 -17.61
CA THR A 172 -8.25 -3.54 -17.20
C THR A 172 -7.49 -4.56 -16.37
N ALA A 173 -8.12 -5.10 -15.31
CA ALA A 173 -7.51 -6.13 -14.49
C ALA A 173 -7.19 -7.39 -15.32
N GLY A 174 -6.03 -8.00 -15.08
CA GLY A 174 -5.51 -9.13 -15.84
C GLY A 174 -4.81 -8.75 -17.15
N ALA A 175 -4.85 -7.48 -17.55
CA ALA A 175 -4.15 -7.05 -18.77
C ALA A 175 -2.63 -7.12 -18.60
N ARG A 176 -1.94 -7.62 -19.63
CA ARG A 176 -0.49 -7.53 -19.72
C ARG A 176 -0.09 -6.11 -20.12
N VAL A 177 0.89 -5.58 -19.43
CA VAL A 177 1.42 -4.25 -19.64
C VAL A 177 2.90 -4.30 -19.98
N ARG A 178 3.37 -3.20 -20.56
CA ARG A 178 4.78 -2.93 -20.78
C ARG A 178 5.11 -1.58 -20.14
N LEU A 179 5.99 -1.63 -19.16
CA LEU A 179 6.49 -0.46 -18.46
C LEU A 179 7.73 0.05 -19.20
N ASP A 180 7.63 1.26 -19.71
CA ASP A 180 8.73 1.97 -20.38
C ASP A 180 8.94 3.31 -19.65
N VAL A 181 9.66 3.25 -18.53
CA VAL A 181 10.01 4.43 -17.74
C VAL A 181 11.40 4.90 -18.15
N PRO A 182 11.56 6.14 -18.65
CA PRO A 182 12.86 6.64 -19.07
C PRO A 182 13.92 6.53 -17.97
N GLY A 183 15.03 5.86 -18.29
CA GLY A 183 16.13 5.61 -17.33
C GLY A 183 16.07 4.25 -16.64
N LEU A 184 15.03 3.45 -16.86
CA LEU A 184 14.93 2.07 -16.37
C LEU A 184 14.86 1.08 -17.54
N PRO A 185 15.29 -0.17 -17.33
CA PRO A 185 15.07 -1.24 -18.31
C PRO A 185 13.55 -1.46 -18.53
N GLU A 186 13.17 -1.60 -19.81
CA GLU A 186 11.79 -1.99 -20.14
C GLU A 186 11.43 -3.31 -19.46
N THR A 187 10.28 -3.37 -18.80
CA THR A 187 9.81 -4.59 -18.14
C THR A 187 8.35 -4.86 -18.44
N GLY A 188 7.98 -6.15 -18.51
CA GLY A 188 6.60 -6.59 -18.62
C GLY A 188 5.95 -6.73 -17.24
N GLY A 189 4.62 -6.56 -17.19
CA GLY A 189 3.84 -6.76 -15.97
C GLY A 189 2.41 -7.20 -16.27
N VAL A 190 1.63 -7.34 -15.20
CA VAL A 190 0.19 -7.62 -15.27
C VAL A 190 -0.53 -6.69 -14.29
N ILE A 191 -1.65 -6.12 -14.69
CA ILE A 191 -2.51 -5.34 -13.82
C ILE A 191 -3.27 -6.30 -12.90
N ASP A 192 -2.97 -6.30 -11.62
CA ASP A 192 -3.65 -7.17 -10.64
C ASP A 192 -4.97 -6.59 -10.19
N PHE A 193 -5.00 -5.28 -9.97
CA PHE A 193 -6.21 -4.60 -9.54
C PHE A 193 -6.21 -3.14 -9.98
N LEU A 194 -7.38 -2.55 -9.96
CA LEU A 194 -7.58 -1.13 -10.22
C LEU A 194 -8.78 -0.60 -9.42
N SER A 195 -8.77 0.70 -9.17
CA SER A 195 -9.92 1.51 -8.73
C SER A 195 -9.95 2.77 -9.60
N ALA A 196 -10.71 2.68 -10.71
CA ALA A 196 -10.76 3.78 -11.68
C ALA A 196 -11.48 5.01 -11.11
N PRO A 197 -11.04 6.22 -11.39
CA PRO A 197 -9.87 6.58 -12.20
C PRO A 197 -8.59 6.81 -11.37
N HIS A 198 -8.50 6.30 -10.16
CA HIS A 198 -7.51 6.76 -9.17
C HIS A 198 -6.35 5.79 -8.92
N VAL A 199 -6.54 4.47 -9.06
CA VAL A 199 -5.55 3.47 -8.64
C VAL A 199 -5.35 2.40 -9.68
N VAL A 200 -4.08 2.08 -9.96
CA VAL A 200 -3.66 0.90 -10.74
C VAL A 200 -2.54 0.20 -10.00
N GLY A 201 -2.72 -1.08 -9.71
CA GLY A 201 -1.69 -1.96 -9.15
C GLY A 201 -1.19 -2.96 -10.19
N VAL A 202 0.11 -3.04 -10.36
CA VAL A 202 0.80 -3.89 -11.34
C VAL A 202 1.86 -4.71 -10.64
N HIS A 203 1.88 -6.02 -10.87
CA HIS A 203 3.08 -6.79 -10.56
C HIS A 203 3.95 -6.96 -11.82
N THR A 204 5.25 -6.96 -11.60
CA THR A 204 6.29 -7.31 -12.56
C THR A 204 7.09 -8.52 -12.04
N PRO A 205 8.00 -9.12 -12.81
CA PRO A 205 8.89 -10.15 -12.27
C PRO A 205 9.74 -9.69 -11.07
N ASN A 206 9.98 -8.38 -10.96
CA ASN A 206 10.90 -7.80 -10.00
C ASN A 206 10.23 -6.96 -8.92
N GLY A 207 8.95 -6.58 -9.07
CA GLY A 207 8.35 -5.65 -8.12
C GLY A 207 6.84 -5.50 -8.22
N ILE A 208 6.32 -4.68 -7.31
CA ILE A 208 4.93 -4.22 -7.28
C ILE A 208 4.94 -2.71 -7.51
N LEU A 209 4.29 -2.27 -8.57
CA LEU A 209 4.12 -0.87 -8.91
C LEU A 209 2.69 -0.43 -8.63
N MET A 210 2.56 0.71 -7.98
CA MET A 210 1.30 1.41 -7.81
C MET A 210 1.37 2.77 -8.48
N LEU A 211 0.38 3.06 -9.33
CA LEU A 211 0.11 4.41 -9.84
C LEU A 211 -1.18 4.87 -9.18
N LEU A 212 -1.12 5.96 -8.42
CA LEU A 212 -2.28 6.40 -7.66
C LEU A 212 -2.43 7.92 -7.63
N LYS A 213 -3.69 8.34 -7.57
CA LYS A 213 -4.13 9.69 -7.28
C LYS A 213 -4.84 9.67 -5.93
N GLY A 214 -4.24 10.30 -4.93
CA GLY A 214 -4.73 10.32 -3.57
C GLY A 214 -5.38 11.65 -3.17
N TYR A 215 -5.39 11.88 -1.87
CA TYR A 215 -5.92 13.09 -1.24
C TYR A 215 -5.33 14.37 -1.84
N MET A 216 -6.12 15.42 -1.93
CA MET A 216 -5.78 16.71 -2.55
C MET A 216 -5.34 16.60 -4.02
N HIS A 217 -5.80 15.57 -4.74
CA HIS A 217 -5.43 15.29 -6.13
C HIS A 217 -3.93 15.02 -6.34
N LEU A 218 -3.18 14.73 -5.28
CA LEU A 218 -1.77 14.39 -5.38
C LEU A 218 -1.58 13.05 -6.05
N LEU A 219 -0.62 13.00 -6.97
CA LEU A 219 -0.21 11.76 -7.58
C LEU A 219 0.89 11.10 -6.76
N PHE A 220 0.93 9.77 -6.78
CA PHE A 220 1.99 9.01 -6.17
C PHE A 220 2.39 7.85 -7.07
N VAL A 221 3.68 7.53 -7.02
CA VAL A 221 4.21 6.23 -7.42
C VAL A 221 4.68 5.52 -6.16
N GLU A 222 4.17 4.30 -5.94
CA GLU A 222 4.76 3.39 -4.97
C GLU A 222 5.43 2.24 -5.73
N TYR A 223 6.60 1.83 -5.30
CA TYR A 223 7.30 0.69 -5.87
C TYR A 223 7.98 -0.13 -4.79
N HIS A 224 7.70 -1.43 -4.77
CA HIS A 224 8.38 -2.40 -3.91
C HIS A 224 9.25 -3.28 -4.79
N GLY A 225 10.57 -3.10 -4.71
CA GLY A 225 11.54 -3.84 -5.50
C GLY A 225 12.01 -5.12 -4.79
N PHE A 226 12.00 -6.27 -5.48
CA PHE A 226 12.40 -7.57 -4.95
C PHE A 226 13.64 -8.16 -5.64
N SER A 227 14.20 -7.48 -6.64
CA SER A 227 15.39 -7.92 -7.36
C SER A 227 16.66 -7.35 -6.71
N ASP A 228 17.72 -8.15 -6.69
CA ASP A 228 19.06 -7.67 -6.32
C ASP A 228 19.74 -6.92 -7.47
N ASP A 229 19.18 -6.98 -8.69
CA ASP A 229 19.71 -6.33 -9.88
C ASP A 229 19.16 -4.90 -10.08
N GLU A 230 18.24 -4.45 -9.20
CA GLU A 230 17.67 -3.10 -9.25
C GLU A 230 18.34 -2.17 -8.24
N ASP A 231 18.77 -0.99 -8.71
CA ASP A 231 19.28 0.07 -7.84
C ASP A 231 18.16 0.99 -7.38
N ALA A 232 17.98 1.10 -6.06
CA ALA A 232 16.92 1.89 -5.44
C ALA A 232 16.97 3.37 -5.85
N LYS A 233 18.18 3.97 -5.92
CA LYS A 233 18.35 5.38 -6.23
C LYS A 233 18.14 5.68 -7.71
N GLU A 234 18.55 4.79 -8.59
CA GLU A 234 18.26 4.90 -10.04
C GLU A 234 16.76 4.78 -10.28
N THR A 235 16.11 3.81 -9.63
CA THR A 235 14.67 3.59 -9.72
C THR A 235 13.88 4.79 -9.19
N GLU A 236 14.26 5.32 -8.01
CA GLU A 236 13.67 6.54 -7.44
C GLU A 236 13.79 7.73 -8.40
N THR A 237 15.00 7.97 -8.91
CA THR A 237 15.29 9.09 -9.81
C THR A 237 14.46 9.00 -11.10
N ALA A 238 14.34 7.82 -11.68
CA ALA A 238 13.58 7.59 -12.90
C ALA A 238 12.07 7.84 -12.71
N TYR A 239 11.46 7.26 -11.68
CA TYR A 239 10.04 7.47 -11.38
C TYR A 239 9.74 8.92 -10.99
N GLN A 240 10.61 9.58 -10.22
CA GLN A 240 10.43 10.97 -9.85
C GLN A 240 10.50 11.89 -11.08
N SER A 241 11.45 11.63 -11.99
CA SER A 241 11.57 12.35 -13.27
C SER A 241 10.36 12.12 -14.16
N TRP A 242 9.88 10.88 -14.25
CA TRP A 242 8.69 10.54 -15.01
C TRP A 242 7.45 11.27 -14.48
N LEU A 243 7.21 11.27 -13.16
CA LEU A 243 6.10 12.01 -12.55
C LEU A 243 6.15 13.50 -12.90
N GLY A 244 7.32 14.12 -12.84
CA GLY A 244 7.51 15.53 -13.18
C GLY A 244 7.26 15.87 -14.65
N THR A 245 7.54 14.93 -15.57
CA THR A 245 7.43 15.18 -17.02
C THR A 245 6.09 14.74 -17.62
N ALA A 246 5.54 13.62 -17.16
CA ALA A 246 4.29 13.06 -17.69
C ALA A 246 3.06 13.93 -17.38
N PHE A 247 3.12 14.73 -16.31
CA PHE A 247 2.04 15.58 -15.84
C PHE A 247 2.32 17.09 -15.95
N ALA A 248 3.42 17.46 -16.60
CA ALA A 248 3.77 18.86 -16.88
C ALA A 248 2.76 19.56 -17.82
#